data_b863de5cb356dcd4b732889a03577606
#
_entry.id   b863de5cb356dcd4b732889a03577606
#
_cell.length_a   1.000
_cell.length_b   1.000
_cell.length_c   1.000
_cell.angle_alpha   90.00
_cell.angle_beta   90.00
_cell.angle_gamma   90.00
#
_symmetry.space_group_name_H-M   'P 1'
#
loop_
_entity.id
_entity.type
_entity.pdbx_description
1 polymer ?
#
loop_
_entity_poly.entity_id
_entity_poly.type
_entity_poly.pdbx_seq_one_letter_code
_entity_poly.pdbx_strand_id
1 'polypeptide(L)'
;LTSYAQGFALMCTASEQYGWKLNLSTIALLWRAGCIIRSAFLNDIAEAYHRAPGLSHLLLDEHFGREVMEALPAWKKYIGVMLREGLPVPVLSAALNYFLGLTTNRSPANMIQAMRDYFGAHTFERVDSPRGEFFHEHWEDNY
;
A
#
# COMPACT_ATOMS: atom_id res chain seq x y z
N LEU A 1 8.53 -7.04 -5.35
CA LEU A 1 7.65 -7.47 -4.26
C LEU A 1 6.41 -6.60 -4.13
N THR A 2 6.54 -5.27 -3.98
CA THR A 2 5.40 -4.35 -3.75
C THR A 2 4.27 -4.50 -4.77
N SER A 3 4.57 -4.63 -6.07
CA SER A 3 3.57 -4.84 -7.12
C SER A 3 2.78 -6.15 -6.93
N TYR A 4 3.45 -7.22 -6.51
CA TYR A 4 2.77 -8.47 -6.16
C TYR A 4 1.88 -8.28 -4.92
N ALA A 5 2.37 -7.59 -3.90
CA ALA A 5 1.59 -7.32 -2.70
C ALA A 5 0.32 -6.54 -3.01
N GLN A 6 0.38 -5.54 -3.90
CA GLN A 6 -0.80 -4.81 -4.39
C GLN A 6 -1.77 -5.71 -5.14
N GLY A 7 -1.26 -6.56 -6.06
CA GLY A 7 -2.08 -7.48 -6.84
C GLY A 7 -2.79 -8.52 -5.96
N PHE A 8 -2.08 -9.10 -5.01
CA PHE A 8 -2.65 -10.06 -4.06
C PHE A 8 -3.66 -9.40 -3.12
N ALA A 9 -3.39 -8.18 -2.61
CA ALA A 9 -4.36 -7.44 -1.80
C ALA A 9 -5.66 -7.13 -2.58
N LEU A 10 -5.54 -6.74 -3.85
CA LEU A 10 -6.69 -6.56 -4.73
C LEU A 10 -7.49 -7.86 -4.90
N MET A 11 -6.81 -8.99 -5.11
CA MET A 11 -7.47 -10.30 -5.22
C MET A 11 -8.15 -10.71 -3.90
N CYS A 12 -7.55 -10.45 -2.74
CA CYS A 12 -8.21 -10.66 -1.45
C CYS A 12 -9.53 -9.90 -1.37
N THR A 13 -9.49 -8.58 -1.59
CA THR A 13 -10.67 -7.72 -1.52
C THR A 13 -11.75 -8.13 -2.52
N ALA A 14 -11.37 -8.43 -3.76
CA ALA A 14 -12.31 -8.88 -4.79
C ALA A 14 -12.91 -10.25 -4.44
N SER A 15 -12.08 -11.17 -3.91
CA SER A 15 -12.56 -12.49 -3.47
C SER A 15 -13.62 -12.42 -2.39
N GLU A 16 -13.45 -11.50 -1.44
CA GLU A 16 -14.44 -11.23 -0.39
C GLU A 16 -15.68 -10.56 -0.96
N GLN A 17 -15.52 -9.49 -1.72
CA GLN A 17 -16.62 -8.69 -2.27
C GLN A 17 -17.53 -9.50 -3.21
N TYR A 18 -16.94 -10.38 -4.03
CA TYR A 18 -17.67 -11.15 -5.03
C TYR A 18 -17.90 -12.62 -4.64
N GLY A 19 -17.45 -13.04 -3.47
CA GLY A 19 -17.62 -14.41 -2.96
C GLY A 19 -16.88 -15.47 -3.77
N TRP A 20 -15.77 -15.13 -4.43
CA TRP A 20 -15.03 -16.03 -5.33
C TRP A 20 -14.26 -17.14 -4.60
N LYS A 21 -13.95 -16.94 -3.32
CA LYS A 21 -13.20 -17.92 -2.51
C LYS A 21 -11.86 -18.30 -3.13
N LEU A 22 -11.11 -17.33 -3.62
CA LEU A 22 -9.83 -17.55 -4.30
C LEU A 22 -8.82 -18.21 -3.36
N ASN A 23 -8.12 -19.24 -3.88
CA ASN A 23 -6.97 -19.82 -3.21
C ASN A 23 -5.69 -19.10 -3.70
N LEU A 24 -5.23 -18.11 -2.94
CA LEU A 24 -4.11 -17.26 -3.33
C LEU A 24 -2.78 -18.01 -3.38
N SER A 25 -2.59 -19.03 -2.54
CA SER A 25 -1.43 -19.92 -2.62
C SER A 25 -1.37 -20.64 -3.96
N THR A 26 -2.48 -21.22 -4.41
CA THR A 26 -2.56 -21.88 -5.72
C THR A 26 -2.33 -20.89 -6.86
N ILE A 27 -2.89 -19.68 -6.78
CA ILE A 27 -2.69 -18.62 -7.80
C ILE A 27 -1.21 -18.26 -7.92
N ALA A 28 -0.49 -18.08 -6.81
CA ALA A 28 0.94 -17.83 -6.84
C ALA A 28 1.71 -18.94 -7.57
N LEU A 29 1.35 -20.20 -7.34
CA LEU A 29 1.98 -21.34 -7.99
C LEU A 29 1.73 -21.41 -9.50
N LEU A 30 0.56 -20.94 -9.97
CA LEU A 30 0.26 -20.89 -11.41
C LEU A 30 1.21 -19.96 -12.18
N TRP A 31 1.74 -18.94 -11.54
CA TRP A 31 2.62 -17.95 -12.20
C TRP A 31 4.09 -18.34 -12.23
N ARG A 32 4.49 -19.50 -11.67
CA ARG A 32 5.89 -19.94 -11.60
C ARG A 32 6.50 -20.33 -12.96
N ALA A 33 5.69 -20.80 -13.90
CA ALA A 33 6.15 -21.26 -15.19
C ALA A 33 5.24 -20.78 -16.33
N GLY A 34 5.84 -20.50 -17.49
CA GLY A 34 5.11 -20.04 -18.67
C GLY A 34 4.53 -18.63 -18.56
N CYS A 35 4.93 -17.85 -17.58
CA CYS A 35 4.41 -16.51 -17.32
C CYS A 35 5.55 -15.47 -17.30
N ILE A 36 5.30 -14.29 -17.89
CA ILE A 36 6.26 -13.19 -17.91
C ILE A 36 6.53 -12.62 -16.50
N ILE A 37 5.57 -12.73 -15.60
CA ILE A 37 5.70 -12.29 -14.20
C ILE A 37 6.35 -13.35 -13.30
N ARG A 38 6.96 -14.39 -13.86
CA ARG A 38 7.69 -15.41 -13.10
C ARG A 38 8.73 -14.76 -12.19
N SER A 39 8.73 -15.13 -10.91
CA SER A 39 9.68 -14.65 -9.92
C SER A 39 10.12 -15.77 -8.97
N ALA A 40 11.34 -15.66 -8.45
CA ALA A 40 11.87 -16.63 -7.48
C ALA A 40 11.02 -16.71 -6.20
N PHE A 41 10.48 -15.58 -5.74
CA PHE A 41 9.70 -15.49 -4.50
C PHE A 41 8.21 -15.91 -4.64
N LEU A 42 7.76 -16.41 -5.79
CA LEU A 42 6.39 -16.92 -5.93
C LEU A 42 6.12 -18.16 -5.06
N ASN A 43 7.14 -18.96 -4.78
CA ASN A 43 7.02 -20.06 -3.83
C ASN A 43 6.80 -19.54 -2.41
N ASP A 44 7.56 -18.50 -2.02
CA ASP A 44 7.46 -17.90 -0.69
C ASP A 44 6.09 -17.22 -0.50
N ILE A 45 5.54 -16.61 -1.56
CA ILE A 45 4.17 -16.07 -1.58
C ILE A 45 3.16 -17.22 -1.39
N ALA A 46 3.30 -18.30 -2.13
CA ALA A 46 2.40 -19.46 -2.00
C ALA A 46 2.44 -20.03 -0.58
N GLU A 47 3.62 -20.13 0.02
CA GLU A 47 3.82 -20.61 1.38
C GLU A 47 3.20 -19.68 2.41
N ALA A 48 3.37 -18.35 2.26
CA ALA A 48 2.77 -17.36 3.14
C ALA A 48 1.24 -17.50 3.19
N TYR A 49 0.57 -17.58 2.02
CA TYR A 49 -0.88 -17.79 1.95
C TYR A 49 -1.33 -19.20 2.33
N HIS A 50 -0.47 -20.20 2.19
CA HIS A 50 -0.77 -21.55 2.70
C HIS A 50 -0.76 -21.58 4.24
N ARG A 51 0.24 -20.93 4.84
CA ARG A 51 0.36 -20.81 6.30
C ARG A 51 -0.71 -19.92 6.91
N ALA A 52 -1.07 -18.82 6.24
CA ALA A 52 -2.05 -17.84 6.69
C ALA A 52 -3.08 -17.53 5.58
N PRO A 53 -4.12 -18.38 5.38
CA PRO A 53 -5.11 -18.18 4.32
C PRO A 53 -5.90 -16.88 4.45
N GLY A 54 -6.01 -16.30 5.66
CA GLY A 54 -6.65 -15.03 5.94
C GLY A 54 -5.72 -13.80 5.86
N LEU A 55 -4.51 -13.95 5.33
CA LEU A 55 -3.55 -12.84 5.17
C LEU A 55 -4.11 -11.80 4.19
N SER A 56 -4.50 -10.64 4.68
CA SER A 56 -5.13 -9.59 3.88
C SER A 56 -4.14 -8.84 2.99
N HIS A 57 -2.86 -8.81 3.37
CA HIS A 57 -1.82 -8.11 2.63
C HIS A 57 -0.46 -8.80 2.81
N LEU A 58 0.23 -9.06 1.71
CA LEU A 58 1.49 -9.82 1.71
C LEU A 58 2.59 -9.20 2.57
N LEU A 59 2.65 -7.86 2.66
CA LEU A 59 3.63 -7.15 3.50
C LEU A 59 3.36 -7.29 5.01
N LEU A 60 2.24 -7.89 5.42
CA LEU A 60 1.96 -8.26 6.82
C LEU A 60 2.51 -9.64 7.19
N ASP A 61 2.94 -10.44 6.21
CA ASP A 61 3.69 -11.66 6.46
C ASP A 61 5.08 -11.30 7.03
N GLU A 62 5.51 -12.06 8.02
CA GLU A 62 6.76 -11.78 8.76
C GLU A 62 8.00 -11.80 7.84
N HIS A 63 8.07 -12.74 6.91
CA HIS A 63 9.19 -12.85 5.97
C HIS A 63 9.25 -11.63 5.04
N PHE A 64 8.16 -11.32 4.35
CA PHE A 64 8.12 -10.23 3.40
C PHE A 64 8.19 -8.85 4.06
N GLY A 65 7.58 -8.68 5.21
CA GLY A 65 7.68 -7.46 6.01
C GLY A 65 9.12 -7.16 6.40
N ARG A 66 9.85 -8.18 6.88
CA ARG A 66 11.27 -8.06 7.24
C ARG A 66 12.14 -7.70 6.02
N GLU A 67 12.01 -8.41 4.90
CA GLU A 67 12.77 -8.11 3.68
C GLU A 67 12.60 -6.66 3.21
N VAL A 68 11.37 -6.15 3.22
CA VAL A 68 11.10 -4.77 2.81
C VAL A 68 11.69 -3.79 3.81
N MET A 69 11.58 -4.04 5.11
CA MET A 69 12.15 -3.17 6.14
C MET A 69 13.69 -3.12 6.08
N GLU A 70 14.34 -4.23 5.81
CA GLU A 70 15.79 -4.30 5.61
C GLU A 70 16.25 -3.55 4.35
N ALA A 71 15.49 -3.65 3.25
CA ALA A 71 15.79 -2.96 2.00
C ALA A 71 15.46 -1.45 2.03
N LEU A 72 14.56 -1.01 2.91
CA LEU A 72 13.98 0.33 2.90
C LEU A 72 15.00 1.48 2.96
N PRO A 73 16.07 1.43 3.78
CA PRO A 73 17.07 2.50 3.81
C PRO A 73 17.80 2.66 2.48
N ALA A 74 18.22 1.54 1.88
CA ALA A 74 18.89 1.52 0.58
C ALA A 74 17.96 2.00 -0.54
N TRP A 75 16.70 1.58 -0.51
CA TRP A 75 15.68 1.97 -1.48
C TRP A 75 15.42 3.48 -1.46
N LYS A 76 15.22 4.07 -0.27
CA LYS A 76 15.07 5.53 -0.10
C LYS A 76 16.29 6.28 -0.60
N LYS A 77 17.49 5.82 -0.26
CA LYS A 77 18.76 6.42 -0.69
C LYS A 77 18.89 6.40 -2.22
N TYR A 78 18.62 5.24 -2.85
CA TYR A 78 18.68 5.08 -4.30
C TYR A 78 17.78 6.08 -5.02
N ILE A 79 16.48 6.12 -4.66
CA ILE A 79 15.53 7.06 -5.26
C ILE A 79 15.99 8.51 -5.07
N GLY A 80 16.43 8.87 -3.87
CA GLY A 80 16.91 10.22 -3.59
C GLY A 80 18.14 10.61 -4.42
N VAL A 81 19.06 9.70 -4.70
CA VAL A 81 20.21 9.93 -5.59
C VAL A 81 19.74 10.12 -7.03
N MET A 82 18.91 9.19 -7.54
CA MET A 82 18.44 9.23 -8.93
C MET A 82 17.68 10.53 -9.24
N LEU A 83 16.80 10.96 -8.34
CA LEU A 83 16.05 12.19 -8.54
C LEU A 83 16.93 13.45 -8.48
N ARG A 84 17.96 13.47 -7.63
CA ARG A 84 18.93 14.59 -7.61
C ARG A 84 19.74 14.70 -8.90
N GLU A 85 20.07 13.56 -9.51
CA GLU A 85 20.77 13.51 -10.80
C GLU A 85 19.81 13.71 -12.00
N GLY A 86 18.54 14.03 -11.76
CA GLY A 86 17.57 14.24 -12.83
C GLY A 86 17.13 12.97 -13.54
N LEU A 87 17.36 11.80 -12.96
CA LEU A 87 17.01 10.50 -13.54
C LEU A 87 15.65 10.04 -13.04
N PRO A 88 14.66 9.81 -13.92
CA PRO A 88 13.33 9.38 -13.52
C PRO A 88 13.31 7.91 -13.11
N VAL A 89 12.70 7.64 -11.97
CA VAL A 89 12.48 6.27 -11.43
C VAL A 89 11.02 6.06 -11.00
N PRO A 90 10.06 6.22 -11.94
CA PRO A 90 8.63 6.31 -11.59
C PRO A 90 8.11 5.06 -10.89
N VAL A 91 8.46 3.87 -11.33
CA VAL A 91 7.98 2.60 -10.76
C VAL A 91 8.51 2.40 -9.34
N LEU A 92 9.81 2.66 -9.12
CA LEU A 92 10.41 2.52 -7.79
C LEU A 92 9.87 3.57 -6.81
N SER A 93 9.65 4.81 -7.29
CA SER A 93 9.08 5.88 -6.49
C SER A 93 7.62 5.61 -6.13
N ALA A 94 6.80 5.13 -7.08
CA ALA A 94 5.42 4.76 -6.83
C ALA A 94 5.31 3.61 -5.81
N ALA A 95 6.15 2.58 -5.96
CA ALA A 95 6.20 1.46 -5.03
C ALA A 95 6.62 1.90 -3.61
N LEU A 96 7.60 2.81 -3.48
CA LEU A 96 7.99 3.36 -2.19
C LEU A 96 6.87 4.19 -1.57
N ASN A 97 6.21 5.05 -2.35
CA ASN A 97 5.10 5.87 -1.88
C ASN A 97 3.91 4.99 -1.43
N TYR A 98 3.62 3.92 -2.15
CA TYR A 98 2.62 2.94 -1.71
C TYR A 98 2.98 2.34 -0.36
N PHE A 99 4.22 1.85 -0.19
CA PHE A 99 4.67 1.28 1.06
C PHE A 99 4.61 2.30 2.22
N LEU A 100 5.10 3.52 1.99
CA LEU A 100 5.07 4.58 2.99
C LEU A 100 3.64 4.98 3.35
N GLY A 101 2.73 5.07 2.36
CA GLY A 101 1.32 5.35 2.60
C GLY A 101 0.64 4.26 3.43
N LEU A 102 0.96 2.98 3.17
CA LEU A 102 0.44 1.84 3.91
C LEU A 102 0.91 1.79 5.36
N THR A 103 2.16 2.23 5.62
CA THR A 103 2.82 2.10 6.93
C THR A 103 2.83 3.38 7.75
N THR A 104 2.35 4.50 7.20
CA THR A 104 2.32 5.80 7.89
C THR A 104 0.97 6.01 8.56
N ASN A 105 0.96 6.03 9.88
CA ASN A 105 -0.26 6.23 10.67
C ASN A 105 -0.89 7.62 10.46
N ARG A 106 -0.06 8.66 10.31
CA ARG A 106 -0.49 10.03 10.00
C ARG A 106 0.16 10.48 8.69
N SER A 107 -0.51 10.24 7.58
CA SER A 107 -0.04 10.68 6.27
C SER A 107 -0.33 12.17 6.03
N PRO A 108 0.33 12.83 5.06
CA PRO A 108 0.03 14.22 4.68
C PRO A 108 -1.35 14.38 4.00
N ALA A 109 -2.16 13.32 3.90
CA ALA A 109 -3.52 13.35 3.35
C ALA A 109 -4.46 14.29 4.14
N ASN A 110 -4.17 14.58 5.42
CA ASN A 110 -4.88 15.59 6.20
C ASN A 110 -4.78 16.98 5.57
N MET A 111 -3.65 17.35 4.95
CA MET A 111 -3.51 18.60 4.20
C MET A 111 -4.44 18.63 2.99
N ILE A 112 -4.57 17.52 2.28
CA ILE A 112 -5.50 17.40 1.13
C ILE A 112 -6.94 17.57 1.62
N GLN A 113 -7.30 16.96 2.75
CA GLN A 113 -8.64 17.10 3.32
C GLN A 113 -8.92 18.51 3.83
N ALA A 114 -7.93 19.17 4.44
CA ALA A 114 -8.03 20.58 4.83
C ALA A 114 -8.26 21.49 3.62
N MET A 115 -7.53 21.27 2.52
CA MET A 115 -7.75 22.00 1.26
C MET A 115 -9.17 21.77 0.70
N ARG A 116 -9.67 20.54 0.73
CA ARG A 116 -11.03 20.22 0.29
C ARG A 116 -12.09 20.92 1.15
N ASP A 117 -11.87 20.97 2.45
CA ASP A 117 -12.74 21.69 3.37
C ASP A 117 -12.73 23.20 3.10
N TYR A 118 -11.55 23.76 2.89
CA TYR A 118 -11.37 25.17 2.53
C TYR A 118 -12.09 25.57 1.23
N PHE A 119 -11.93 24.76 0.17
CA PHE A 119 -12.51 25.07 -1.14
C PHE A 119 -14.02 24.87 -1.25
N GLY A 120 -14.59 23.96 -0.49
CA GLY A 120 -15.99 23.56 -0.72
C GLY A 120 -16.69 22.95 0.48
N ALA A 121 -16.22 23.23 1.69
CA ALA A 121 -16.80 22.72 2.94
C ALA A 121 -17.04 21.20 2.89
N HIS A 122 -16.08 20.44 2.33
CA HIS A 122 -16.19 18.99 2.20
C HIS A 122 -16.07 18.25 3.54
N THR A 123 -15.86 18.97 4.62
CA THR A 123 -15.75 18.48 5.99
C THR A 123 -14.57 17.53 6.20
N PHE A 124 -14.28 17.21 7.44
CA PHE A 124 -13.26 16.26 7.83
C PHE A 124 -13.67 15.58 9.14
N GLU A 125 -13.15 14.37 9.38
CA GLU A 125 -13.24 13.71 10.67
C GLU A 125 -12.01 14.05 11.51
N ARG A 126 -12.19 14.24 12.81
CA ARG A 126 -11.10 14.49 13.76
C ARG A 126 -10.64 13.18 14.37
N VAL A 127 -9.34 13.12 14.72
CA VAL A 127 -8.75 11.94 15.38
C VAL A 127 -9.11 11.84 16.87
N ASP A 128 -9.61 12.95 17.44
CA ASP A 128 -10.04 13.08 18.83
C ASP A 128 -11.57 13.02 18.99
N SER A 129 -12.29 12.66 17.94
CA SER A 129 -13.74 12.50 17.91
C SER A 129 -14.13 11.12 17.34
N PRO A 130 -15.32 10.61 17.64
CA PRO A 130 -15.83 9.36 17.06
C PRO A 130 -15.89 9.39 15.54
N ARG A 131 -15.70 8.23 14.90
CA ARG A 131 -15.90 8.07 13.46
C ARG A 131 -17.36 8.37 13.07
N GLY A 132 -17.52 9.09 11.95
CA GLY A 132 -18.83 9.52 11.44
C GLY A 132 -19.25 10.91 11.93
N GLU A 133 -18.50 11.54 12.82
CA GLU A 133 -18.66 12.95 13.17
C GLU A 133 -17.83 13.82 12.23
N PHE A 134 -18.50 14.72 11.52
CA PHE A 134 -17.90 15.58 10.50
C PHE A 134 -17.84 17.02 10.97
N PHE A 135 -16.71 17.66 10.71
CA PHE A 135 -16.39 19.03 11.10
C PHE A 135 -16.08 19.86 9.86
N HIS A 136 -16.37 21.14 9.95
CA HIS A 136 -15.98 22.18 9.00
C HIS A 136 -15.28 23.31 9.77
N GLU A 137 -14.15 23.80 9.23
CA GLU A 137 -13.44 24.93 9.82
C GLU A 137 -13.91 26.24 9.17
N HIS A 138 -14.12 27.27 9.98
CA HIS A 138 -14.42 28.64 9.50
C HIS A 138 -13.11 29.33 9.12
N TRP A 139 -12.59 28.99 7.94
CA TRP A 139 -11.29 29.44 7.44
C TRP A 139 -11.14 30.95 7.31
N GLU A 140 -12.26 31.66 7.09
CA GLU A 140 -12.29 33.12 6.88
C GLU A 140 -12.16 33.89 8.19
N ASP A 141 -12.47 33.29 9.33
CA ASP A 141 -12.44 33.95 10.65
C ASP A 141 -11.02 34.06 11.23
N ASN A 142 -10.02 33.50 10.56
CA ASN A 142 -8.64 33.44 11.02
C ASN A 142 -7.69 34.41 10.29
N TYR A 143 -8.22 35.40 9.54
CA TYR A 143 -7.44 36.46 8.87
C TYR A 143 -7.77 37.87 9.38
#